data_73ca38c597c65de376f24826ccd8a29d
#
_entry.id   73ca38c597c65de376f24826ccd8a29d
#
_cell.length_a   1.000
_cell.length_b   1.000
_cell.length_c   1.000
_cell.angle_alpha   90.00
_cell.angle_beta   90.00
_cell.angle_gamma   90.00
#
_symmetry.space_group_name_H-M   'P 1'
#
loop_
_entity.id
_entity.type
_entity.pdbx_description
1 polymer ?
#
loop_
_entity_poly.entity_id
_entity_poly.type
_entity_poly.pdbx_seq_one_letter_code
_entity_poly.pdbx_strand_id
1 'polypeptide(L)'
;MRGIFVRLSWPVMAGLILFFLLIIWTLYGVIISMSVSQADYAVQDTLENGVEIRDYPEEIWATTVADDQNRAFSPLLRYISGDNERSEKIEMTAPVVTAAPQPAGNDSARGEKIEMTAPVVTMNTEKGMFMAFIMPERFDMQSIPKPSSSLVKIQLIEPRKLAVIRFSGYMSQESYDKNLKRLREALEDGGISTVGEPQLMQYNDPWTPPFSRRNEIALQVIDDAQPEHK
;
A
#
# COMPACT_ATOMS: atom_id res chain seq x y z
N MET A 1 -47.83 36.48 -13.79
CA MET A 1 -46.94 35.34 -14.11
C MET A 1 -47.20 34.24 -13.11
N ARG A 2 -47.85 33.12 -13.49
CA ARG A 2 -48.07 31.95 -12.62
C ARG A 2 -46.88 31.05 -12.75
N GLY A 3 -46.04 30.97 -11.69
CA GLY A 3 -44.96 30.04 -11.64
C GLY A 3 -45.46 28.59 -11.65
N ILE A 4 -45.05 27.81 -12.65
CA ILE A 4 -45.34 26.38 -12.74
C ILE A 4 -44.42 25.68 -11.72
N PHE A 5 -44.93 25.45 -10.51
CA PHE A 5 -44.26 24.54 -9.57
C PHE A 5 -44.51 23.10 -10.03
N VAL A 6 -43.53 22.50 -10.71
CA VAL A 6 -43.56 21.07 -11.01
C VAL A 6 -43.36 20.33 -9.68
N ARG A 7 -44.44 19.76 -9.14
CA ARG A 7 -44.35 18.84 -7.98
C ARG A 7 -43.77 17.53 -8.49
N LEU A 8 -42.46 17.32 -8.24
CA LEU A 8 -41.83 16.03 -8.49
C LEU A 8 -42.53 14.97 -7.61
N SER A 9 -42.85 13.82 -8.22
CA SER A 9 -43.42 12.70 -7.45
C SER A 9 -42.33 12.13 -6.50
N TRP A 10 -42.77 11.62 -5.35
CA TRP A 10 -41.86 11.04 -4.33
C TRP A 10 -40.87 10.04 -4.91
N PRO A 11 -41.23 9.08 -5.79
CA PRO A 11 -40.24 8.13 -6.35
C PRO A 11 -39.17 8.82 -7.23
N VAL A 12 -39.53 9.89 -7.93
CA VAL A 12 -38.54 10.66 -8.74
C VAL A 12 -37.59 11.42 -7.83
N MET A 13 -38.08 12.02 -6.75
CA MET A 13 -37.17 12.64 -5.75
C MET A 13 -36.25 11.64 -5.09
N ALA A 14 -36.74 10.46 -4.71
CA ALA A 14 -35.92 9.40 -4.14
C ALA A 14 -34.87 8.92 -5.14
N GLY A 15 -35.23 8.75 -6.41
CA GLY A 15 -34.26 8.38 -7.48
C GLY A 15 -33.17 9.43 -7.67
N LEU A 16 -33.52 10.72 -7.65
CA LEU A 16 -32.53 11.81 -7.74
C LEU A 16 -31.59 11.83 -6.53
N ILE A 17 -32.10 11.63 -5.33
CA ILE A 17 -31.28 11.58 -4.11
C ILE A 17 -30.27 10.41 -4.20
N LEU A 18 -30.73 9.22 -4.57
CA LEU A 18 -29.85 8.06 -4.74
C LEU A 18 -28.79 8.30 -5.82
N PHE A 19 -29.15 8.94 -6.92
CA PHE A 19 -28.22 9.30 -7.98
C PHE A 19 -27.14 10.28 -7.50
N PHE A 20 -27.53 11.33 -6.74
CA PHE A 20 -26.55 12.25 -6.16
C PHE A 20 -25.67 11.60 -5.11
N LEU A 21 -26.19 10.71 -4.26
CA LEU A 21 -25.39 9.94 -3.31
C LEU A 21 -24.35 9.05 -4.02
N LEU A 22 -24.73 8.42 -5.14
CA LEU A 22 -23.83 7.63 -5.94
C LEU A 22 -22.69 8.48 -6.54
N ILE A 23 -23.02 9.67 -7.05
CA ILE A 23 -22.02 10.62 -7.56
C ILE A 23 -21.05 11.03 -6.44
N ILE A 24 -21.56 11.41 -5.27
CA ILE A 24 -20.74 11.81 -4.12
C ILE A 24 -19.82 10.67 -3.71
N TRP A 25 -20.32 9.44 -3.64
CA TRP A 25 -19.53 8.27 -3.31
C TRP A 25 -18.44 7.99 -4.35
N THR A 26 -18.77 8.13 -5.63
CA THR A 26 -17.78 7.96 -6.72
C THR A 26 -16.69 9.03 -6.66
N LEU A 27 -17.07 10.30 -6.47
CA LEU A 27 -16.13 11.42 -6.34
C LEU A 27 -15.23 11.23 -5.11
N TYR A 28 -15.77 10.80 -3.97
CA TYR A 28 -15.01 10.47 -2.78
C TYR A 28 -13.92 9.42 -3.09
N GLY A 29 -14.29 8.31 -3.73
CA GLY A 29 -13.33 7.25 -4.09
C GLY A 29 -12.21 7.74 -5.02
N VAL A 30 -12.54 8.61 -5.99
CA VAL A 30 -11.53 9.20 -6.89
C VAL A 30 -10.59 10.13 -6.12
N ILE A 31 -11.13 11.05 -5.30
CA ILE A 31 -10.32 12.01 -4.54
C ILE A 31 -9.36 11.28 -3.59
N ILE A 32 -9.85 10.29 -2.84
CA ILE A 32 -9.00 9.52 -1.92
C ILE A 32 -7.92 8.76 -2.68
N SER A 33 -8.26 8.11 -3.81
CA SER A 33 -7.26 7.40 -4.63
C SER A 33 -6.15 8.31 -5.19
N MET A 34 -6.45 9.58 -5.42
CA MET A 34 -5.47 10.57 -5.90
C MET A 34 -4.61 11.18 -4.78
N SER A 35 -5.07 11.12 -3.53
CA SER A 35 -4.39 11.73 -2.39
C SER A 35 -3.39 10.80 -1.69
N VAL A 36 -3.43 9.50 -1.96
CA VAL A 36 -2.49 8.53 -1.39
C VAL A 36 -1.24 8.46 -2.26
N SER A 37 -0.07 8.66 -1.65
CA SER A 37 1.22 8.42 -2.31
C SER A 37 1.29 6.97 -2.77
N GLN A 38 1.85 6.72 -3.94
CA GLN A 38 2.01 5.39 -4.50
C GLN A 38 3.50 5.08 -4.64
N ALA A 39 3.86 3.81 -4.48
CA ALA A 39 5.21 3.35 -4.77
C ALA A 39 5.55 3.57 -6.24
N ASP A 40 6.76 4.04 -6.50
CA ASP A 40 7.24 4.29 -7.84
C ASP A 40 7.62 2.99 -8.55
N TYR A 41 7.41 2.97 -9.85
CA TYR A 41 7.88 1.90 -10.74
C TYR A 41 7.99 2.40 -12.17
N ALA A 42 8.81 1.72 -12.96
CA ALA A 42 8.91 1.94 -14.41
C ALA A 42 8.34 0.74 -15.17
N VAL A 43 7.41 1.00 -16.10
CA VAL A 43 6.91 -0.06 -17.00
C VAL A 43 7.95 -0.29 -18.09
N GLN A 44 8.48 -1.51 -18.16
CA GLN A 44 9.46 -1.93 -19.16
C GLN A 44 8.79 -2.53 -20.39
N ASP A 45 7.75 -3.32 -20.18
CA ASP A 45 7.02 -4.00 -21.24
C ASP A 45 5.55 -4.25 -20.84
N THR A 46 4.72 -4.50 -21.82
CA THR A 46 3.31 -4.88 -21.63
C THR A 46 2.98 -6.09 -22.49
N LEU A 47 2.74 -7.21 -21.83
CA LEU A 47 2.38 -8.46 -22.46
C LEU A 47 0.91 -8.47 -22.89
N GLU A 48 0.51 -9.51 -23.61
CA GLU A 48 -0.89 -9.77 -23.89
C GLU A 48 -1.72 -9.86 -22.59
N ASN A 49 -3.00 -9.61 -22.66
CA ASN A 49 -3.91 -9.56 -21.52
C ASN A 49 -3.65 -8.44 -20.49
N GLY A 50 -2.80 -7.44 -20.81
CA GLY A 50 -2.54 -6.27 -19.99
C GLY A 50 -1.67 -6.57 -18.76
N VAL A 51 -0.82 -7.59 -18.82
CA VAL A 51 0.24 -7.86 -17.84
C VAL A 51 1.40 -6.94 -18.15
N GLU A 52 1.83 -6.18 -17.13
CA GLU A 52 2.97 -5.26 -17.22
C GLU A 52 4.20 -5.86 -16.57
N ILE A 53 5.35 -5.73 -17.21
CA ILE A 53 6.66 -5.99 -16.62
C ILE A 53 7.17 -4.65 -16.08
N ARG A 54 7.38 -4.58 -14.77
CA ARG A 54 7.73 -3.34 -14.08
C ARG A 54 9.02 -3.51 -13.30
N ASP A 55 9.88 -2.48 -13.36
CA ASP A 55 11.03 -2.32 -12.48
C ASP A 55 10.62 -1.48 -11.29
N TYR A 56 10.85 -2.01 -10.10
CA TYR A 56 10.68 -1.32 -8.83
C TYR A 56 12.04 -0.95 -8.27
N PRO A 57 12.23 0.29 -7.79
CA PRO A 57 13.47 0.70 -7.12
C PRO A 57 13.62 0.00 -5.77
N GLU A 58 14.70 0.31 -5.08
CA GLU A 58 14.87 -0.04 -3.67
C GLU A 58 13.75 0.60 -2.84
N GLU A 59 13.14 -0.18 -1.95
CA GLU A 59 12.06 0.27 -1.09
C GLU A 59 12.29 -0.14 0.37
N ILE A 60 11.81 0.67 1.30
CA ILE A 60 11.77 0.30 2.71
C ILE A 60 10.36 -0.19 3.04
N TRP A 61 10.28 -1.39 3.59
CA TRP A 61 9.03 -1.99 4.00
C TRP A 61 8.95 -2.16 5.52
N ALA A 62 7.83 -1.76 6.12
CA ALA A 62 7.44 -2.21 7.44
C ALA A 62 6.63 -3.50 7.28
N THR A 63 7.10 -4.59 7.87
CA THR A 63 6.58 -5.93 7.61
C THR A 63 6.11 -6.62 8.88
N THR A 64 5.16 -7.52 8.76
CA THR A 64 4.71 -8.43 9.81
C THR A 64 4.26 -9.76 9.24
N VAL A 65 4.22 -10.80 10.08
CA VAL A 65 3.66 -12.11 9.73
C VAL A 65 2.67 -12.49 10.83
N ALA A 66 1.46 -12.91 10.45
CA ALA A 66 0.41 -13.33 11.38
C ALA A 66 -0.49 -14.42 10.77
N ASP A 67 -1.38 -15.00 11.57
CA ASP A 67 -2.27 -16.06 11.12
C ASP A 67 -3.39 -15.54 10.20
N ASP A 68 -3.78 -14.26 10.35
CA ASP A 68 -4.85 -13.65 9.57
C ASP A 68 -4.57 -12.17 9.24
N GLN A 69 -5.35 -11.63 8.28
CA GLN A 69 -5.19 -10.27 7.77
C GLN A 69 -5.33 -9.19 8.85
N ASN A 70 -6.28 -9.33 9.79
CA ASN A 70 -6.50 -8.31 10.81
C ASN A 70 -5.35 -8.27 11.82
N ARG A 71 -4.83 -9.45 12.18
CA ARG A 71 -3.66 -9.58 13.06
C ARG A 71 -2.39 -9.07 12.41
N ALA A 72 -2.24 -9.22 11.09
CA ALA A 72 -1.14 -8.66 10.34
C ALA A 72 -1.27 -7.12 10.21
N PHE A 73 -2.46 -6.61 9.91
CA PHE A 73 -2.69 -5.19 9.66
C PHE A 73 -2.54 -4.32 10.92
N SER A 74 -3.04 -4.78 12.06
CA SER A 74 -3.12 -3.99 13.29
C SER A 74 -1.76 -3.48 13.82
N PRO A 75 -0.69 -4.29 13.89
CA PRO A 75 0.64 -3.81 14.30
C PRO A 75 1.21 -2.77 13.35
N LEU A 76 1.06 -2.97 12.04
CA LEU A 76 1.53 -2.03 11.02
C LEU A 76 0.80 -0.69 11.09
N LEU A 77 -0.53 -0.74 11.27
CA LEU A 77 -1.32 0.48 11.43
C LEU A 77 -0.92 1.27 12.67
N ARG A 78 -0.67 0.60 13.81
CA ARG A 78 -0.18 1.26 15.04
C ARG A 78 1.18 1.89 14.80
N TYR A 79 2.10 1.17 14.15
CA TYR A 79 3.44 1.67 13.84
C TYR A 79 3.38 2.99 13.07
N ILE A 80 2.63 3.06 11.96
CA ILE A 80 2.52 4.31 11.18
C ILE A 80 1.70 5.39 11.89
N SER A 81 0.86 5.02 12.87
CA SER A 81 0.07 5.96 13.68
C SER A 81 0.84 6.58 14.84
N GLY A 82 2.13 6.22 15.02
CA GLY A 82 3.01 6.80 16.04
C GLY A 82 3.41 5.84 17.16
N ASP A 83 3.10 4.53 17.07
CA ASP A 83 3.66 3.52 17.98
C ASP A 83 5.07 3.13 17.50
N ASN A 84 5.95 4.15 17.53
CA ASN A 84 7.33 4.05 17.07
C ASN A 84 8.23 5.02 17.86
N GLU A 85 9.53 4.77 17.80
CA GLU A 85 10.55 5.62 18.36
C GLU A 85 11.16 6.49 17.26
N ARG A 86 11.03 7.80 17.38
CA ARG A 86 11.62 8.74 16.44
C ARG A 86 13.14 8.60 16.46
N SER A 87 13.77 8.42 15.30
CA SER A 87 15.22 8.45 15.15
C SER A 87 15.70 9.91 15.21
N GLU A 88 15.81 10.50 16.41
CA GLU A 88 16.50 11.77 16.55
C GLU A 88 18.00 11.54 16.37
N LYS A 89 18.55 12.02 15.28
CA LYS A 89 19.98 12.25 15.14
C LYS A 89 20.33 13.41 16.06
N ILE A 90 20.73 13.11 17.29
CA ILE A 90 21.32 14.11 18.19
C ILE A 90 22.67 14.48 17.60
N GLU A 91 22.71 15.55 16.83
CA GLU A 91 23.98 16.22 16.55
C GLU A 91 24.48 16.79 17.88
N MET A 92 25.45 16.12 18.49
CA MET A 92 26.17 16.67 19.63
C MET A 92 27.00 17.86 19.15
N THR A 93 26.40 19.03 19.18
CA THR A 93 27.14 20.29 19.13
C THR A 93 27.62 20.60 20.55
N ALA A 94 28.92 20.44 20.81
CA ALA A 94 29.55 21.02 22.01
C ALA A 94 29.66 22.55 21.81
N PRO A 95 29.51 23.40 22.87
CA PRO A 95 29.76 23.11 24.26
C PRO A 95 28.52 23.06 25.18
N VAL A 96 28.60 22.22 26.20
CA VAL A 96 27.64 22.18 27.30
C VAL A 96 27.74 23.46 28.09
N VAL A 97 26.80 24.40 27.92
CA VAL A 97 26.57 25.50 28.84
C VAL A 97 25.53 25.00 29.85
N THR A 98 25.96 24.76 31.06
CA THR A 98 25.08 24.48 32.19
C THR A 98 24.25 25.71 32.53
N ALA A 99 23.03 25.80 32.02
CA ALA A 99 21.98 26.66 32.55
C ALA A 99 21.02 25.82 33.41
N ALA A 100 20.50 26.46 34.47
CA ALA A 100 19.64 25.84 35.48
C ALA A 100 18.48 25.00 34.89
N PRO A 101 17.98 24.00 35.68
CA PRO A 101 16.96 23.09 35.19
C PRO A 101 15.67 23.85 34.87
N GLN A 102 15.34 23.95 33.60
CA GLN A 102 13.99 24.27 33.19
C GLN A 102 13.13 23.02 33.34
N PRO A 103 11.84 23.15 33.76
CA PRO A 103 10.96 22.00 33.84
C PRO A 103 10.84 21.41 32.44
N ALA A 104 11.20 20.15 32.31
CA ALA A 104 11.08 19.37 31.09
C ALA A 104 9.63 19.48 30.61
N GLY A 105 9.44 20.21 29.52
CA GLY A 105 8.20 20.14 28.78
C GLY A 105 8.00 18.71 28.30
N ASN A 106 6.82 18.17 28.57
CA ASN A 106 6.38 16.81 28.27
C ASN A 106 6.27 16.53 26.74
N ASP A 107 7.33 16.80 25.99
CA ASP A 107 7.43 16.44 24.54
C ASP A 107 8.17 15.13 24.29
N SER A 108 8.53 14.43 25.37
CA SER A 108 9.15 13.11 25.28
C SER A 108 8.07 12.05 25.02
N ALA A 109 8.12 11.44 23.84
CA ALA A 109 7.50 10.18 23.46
C ALA A 109 6.11 10.23 22.77
N ARG A 110 5.87 11.18 21.89
CA ARG A 110 4.93 10.89 20.79
C ARG A 110 5.73 10.44 19.58
N GLY A 111 5.56 9.16 19.19
CA GLY A 111 6.14 8.63 17.98
C GLY A 111 5.70 9.45 16.75
N GLU A 112 6.46 9.38 15.69
CA GLU A 112 6.17 10.08 14.44
C GLU A 112 5.02 9.40 13.70
N LYS A 113 4.02 10.19 13.27
CA LYS A 113 3.00 9.71 12.36
C LYS A 113 3.58 9.60 10.95
N ILE A 114 3.55 8.40 10.40
CA ILE A 114 4.03 8.08 9.05
C ILE A 114 2.83 8.05 8.10
N GLU A 115 2.94 8.70 6.96
CA GLU A 115 1.91 8.65 5.92
C GLU A 115 1.90 7.27 5.26
N MET A 116 0.70 6.76 5.00
CA MET A 116 0.55 5.48 4.31
C MET A 116 0.88 5.65 2.83
N THR A 117 1.77 4.80 2.32
CA THR A 117 2.07 4.69 0.89
C THR A 117 1.38 3.44 0.34
N ALA A 118 0.67 3.57 -0.76
CA ALA A 118 0.08 2.43 -1.45
C ALA A 118 1.10 1.77 -2.39
N PRO A 119 1.05 0.46 -2.58
CA PRO A 119 0.05 -0.47 -2.06
C PRO A 119 0.36 -1.04 -0.67
N VAL A 120 -0.65 -1.65 -0.06
CA VAL A 120 -0.45 -2.66 0.99
C VAL A 120 -0.14 -3.98 0.30
N VAL A 121 1.00 -4.58 0.60
CA VAL A 121 1.44 -5.84 0.00
C VAL A 121 1.12 -7.00 0.95
N THR A 122 0.51 -8.07 0.42
CA THR A 122 0.24 -9.30 1.17
C THR A 122 0.68 -10.53 0.38
N MET A 123 1.21 -11.53 1.11
CA MET A 123 1.61 -12.82 0.55
C MET A 123 1.23 -13.92 1.53
N ASN A 124 0.82 -15.08 1.03
CA ASN A 124 0.66 -16.27 1.83
C ASN A 124 2.01 -17.00 1.87
N THR A 125 2.55 -17.21 3.06
CA THR A 125 3.81 -17.93 3.26
C THR A 125 3.59 -19.16 4.14
N GLU A 126 4.55 -20.06 4.19
CA GLU A 126 4.51 -21.23 5.10
C GLU A 126 4.39 -20.84 6.58
N LYS A 127 4.83 -19.62 6.94
CA LYS A 127 4.78 -19.08 8.32
C LYS A 127 3.50 -18.31 8.64
N GLY A 128 2.58 -18.23 7.69
CA GLY A 128 1.34 -17.44 7.78
C GLY A 128 1.26 -16.32 6.74
N MET A 129 0.34 -15.41 6.95
CA MET A 129 0.14 -14.25 6.09
C MET A 129 1.21 -13.20 6.37
N PHE A 130 2.07 -12.97 5.39
CA PHE A 130 2.98 -11.82 5.36
C PHE A 130 2.21 -10.58 4.90
N MET A 131 2.43 -9.46 5.58
CA MET A 131 1.90 -8.16 5.17
C MET A 131 2.98 -7.10 5.29
N ALA A 132 3.00 -6.17 4.33
CA ALA A 132 3.94 -5.06 4.31
C ALA A 132 3.24 -3.74 3.97
N PHE A 133 3.69 -2.67 4.63
CA PHE A 133 3.45 -1.30 4.24
C PHE A 133 4.72 -0.72 3.64
N ILE A 134 4.62 -0.13 2.47
CA ILE A 134 5.73 0.56 1.81
C ILE A 134 5.92 1.90 2.51
N MET A 135 7.14 2.21 2.91
CA MET A 135 7.44 3.46 3.59
C MET A 135 7.63 4.60 2.58
N PRO A 136 7.26 5.84 2.95
CA PRO A 136 7.49 7.01 2.11
C PRO A 136 8.99 7.17 1.76
N GLU A 137 9.29 7.61 0.54
CA GLU A 137 10.65 7.79 0.01
C GLU A 137 11.52 8.77 0.80
N ARG A 138 10.89 9.65 1.62
CA ARG A 138 11.62 10.57 2.49
C ARG A 138 12.43 9.89 3.59
N PHE A 139 12.18 8.60 3.85
CA PHE A 139 12.90 7.82 4.84
C PHE A 139 13.98 6.97 4.20
N ASP A 140 15.10 6.89 4.88
CA ASP A 140 16.15 5.89 4.67
C ASP A 140 16.26 4.97 5.90
N MET A 141 17.09 3.95 5.84
CA MET A 141 17.28 2.98 6.94
C MET A 141 17.84 3.61 8.23
N GLN A 142 18.35 4.86 8.17
CA GLN A 142 18.88 5.59 9.31
C GLN A 142 17.84 6.52 9.95
N SER A 143 16.96 7.09 9.11
CA SER A 143 15.94 8.07 9.53
C SER A 143 14.57 7.47 9.81
N ILE A 144 14.31 6.24 9.33
CA ILE A 144 13.02 5.56 9.56
C ILE A 144 12.79 5.33 11.07
N PRO A 145 11.64 5.74 11.64
CA PRO A 145 11.31 5.48 13.03
C PRO A 145 11.37 4.00 13.39
N LYS A 146 11.96 3.66 14.54
CA LYS A 146 12.05 2.26 14.98
C LYS A 146 10.69 1.80 15.51
N PRO A 147 10.19 0.60 15.11
CA PRO A 147 8.97 0.07 15.69
C PRO A 147 9.11 -0.17 17.20
N SER A 148 8.12 0.25 18.00
CA SER A 148 8.05 -0.09 19.43
C SER A 148 7.67 -1.56 19.65
N SER A 149 7.00 -2.18 18.66
CA SER A 149 6.56 -3.56 18.72
C SER A 149 7.52 -4.49 17.99
N SER A 150 7.89 -5.61 18.63
CA SER A 150 8.68 -6.69 18.00
C SER A 150 7.95 -7.43 16.86
N LEU A 151 6.64 -7.22 16.72
CA LEU A 151 5.84 -7.79 15.63
C LEU A 151 6.09 -7.08 14.29
N VAL A 152 6.59 -5.85 14.32
CA VAL A 152 6.91 -5.07 13.11
C VAL A 152 8.42 -5.09 12.88
N LYS A 153 8.82 -5.38 11.64
CA LYS A 153 10.22 -5.34 11.22
C LYS A 153 10.37 -4.37 10.06
N ILE A 154 11.44 -3.60 10.07
CA ILE A 154 11.82 -2.76 8.93
C ILE A 154 12.79 -3.55 8.05
N GLN A 155 12.52 -3.59 6.76
CA GLN A 155 13.32 -4.32 5.78
C GLN A 155 13.60 -3.42 4.57
N LEU A 156 14.84 -3.46 4.11
CA LEU A 156 15.23 -2.92 2.82
C LEU A 156 14.95 -3.98 1.76
N ILE A 157 14.18 -3.61 0.76
CA ILE A 157 13.84 -4.47 -0.37
C ILE A 157 14.63 -3.98 -1.57
N GLU A 158 15.50 -4.85 -2.07
CA GLU A 158 16.33 -4.57 -3.23
C GLU A 158 15.50 -4.27 -4.49
N PRO A 159 16.05 -3.53 -5.44
CA PRO A 159 15.43 -3.32 -6.73
C PRO A 159 15.04 -4.64 -7.38
N ARG A 160 13.84 -4.71 -7.93
CA ARG A 160 13.29 -5.96 -8.45
C ARG A 160 12.37 -5.74 -9.64
N LYS A 161 12.31 -6.74 -10.49
CA LYS A 161 11.41 -6.79 -11.63
C LYS A 161 10.19 -7.63 -11.30
N LEU A 162 9.00 -7.07 -11.47
CA LEU A 162 7.72 -7.76 -11.23
C LEU A 162 6.89 -7.81 -12.50
N ALA A 163 6.25 -8.95 -12.74
CA ALA A 163 5.15 -9.08 -13.68
C ALA A 163 3.84 -8.84 -12.95
N VAL A 164 3.04 -7.90 -13.40
CA VAL A 164 1.89 -7.38 -12.67
C VAL A 164 0.63 -7.42 -13.51
N ILE A 165 -0.44 -8.00 -12.98
CA ILE A 165 -1.79 -7.91 -13.55
C ILE A 165 -2.67 -7.02 -12.67
N ARG A 166 -3.33 -6.03 -13.28
CA ARG A 166 -4.26 -5.12 -12.61
C ARG A 166 -5.71 -5.53 -12.86
N PHE A 167 -6.53 -5.40 -11.81
CA PHE A 167 -7.98 -5.65 -11.88
C PHE A 167 -8.74 -4.78 -10.87
N SER A 168 -10.05 -4.63 -11.08
CA SER A 168 -10.95 -3.88 -10.19
C SER A 168 -11.94 -4.82 -9.48
N GLY A 169 -12.75 -4.27 -8.59
CA GLY A 169 -13.76 -5.00 -7.85
C GLY A 169 -13.39 -5.29 -6.39
N TYR A 170 -14.30 -6.00 -5.71
CA TYR A 170 -13.99 -6.53 -4.38
C TYR A 170 -12.99 -7.68 -4.48
N MET A 171 -12.05 -7.71 -3.54
CA MET A 171 -11.16 -8.86 -3.41
C MET A 171 -11.94 -10.04 -2.85
N SER A 172 -11.94 -11.14 -3.60
CA SER A 172 -12.43 -12.46 -3.20
C SER A 172 -11.43 -13.52 -3.66
N GLN A 173 -11.48 -14.69 -3.06
CA GLN A 173 -10.64 -15.81 -3.47
C GLN A 173 -10.82 -16.14 -4.96
N GLU A 174 -12.06 -16.17 -5.44
CA GLU A 174 -12.37 -16.40 -6.86
C GLU A 174 -11.73 -15.34 -7.78
N SER A 175 -11.83 -14.05 -7.39
CA SER A 175 -11.20 -12.95 -8.16
C SER A 175 -9.68 -13.07 -8.15
N TYR A 176 -9.09 -13.43 -7.02
CA TYR A 176 -7.66 -13.65 -6.89
C TYR A 176 -7.20 -14.80 -7.80
N ASP A 177 -7.81 -15.98 -7.66
CA ASP A 177 -7.44 -17.19 -8.42
C ASP A 177 -7.59 -16.98 -9.92
N LYS A 178 -8.67 -16.32 -10.35
CA LYS A 178 -8.90 -15.99 -11.76
C LYS A 178 -7.79 -15.09 -12.32
N ASN A 179 -7.41 -14.03 -11.60
CA ASN A 179 -6.40 -13.11 -12.12
C ASN A 179 -4.98 -13.66 -11.96
N LEU A 180 -4.69 -14.45 -10.93
CA LEU A 180 -3.41 -15.17 -10.82
C LEU A 180 -3.24 -16.18 -11.97
N LYS A 181 -4.30 -16.89 -12.35
CA LYS A 181 -4.26 -17.79 -13.50
C LYS A 181 -3.95 -17.02 -14.78
N ARG A 182 -4.63 -15.91 -15.05
CA ARG A 182 -4.37 -15.04 -16.21
C ARG A 182 -2.94 -14.51 -16.24
N LEU A 183 -2.39 -14.13 -15.08
CA LEU A 183 -1.01 -13.69 -14.97
C LEU A 183 -0.05 -14.81 -15.38
N ARG A 184 -0.26 -16.02 -14.83
CA ARG A 184 0.60 -17.18 -15.15
C ARG A 184 0.53 -17.59 -16.62
N GLU A 185 -0.67 -17.60 -17.20
CA GLU A 185 -0.85 -17.90 -18.63
C GLU A 185 -0.08 -16.90 -19.51
N ALA A 186 -0.18 -15.58 -19.22
CA ALA A 186 0.55 -14.57 -19.97
C ALA A 186 2.09 -14.69 -19.84
N LEU A 187 2.57 -15.12 -18.67
CA LEU A 187 4.00 -15.34 -18.44
C LEU A 187 4.51 -16.60 -19.15
N GLU A 188 3.70 -17.67 -19.15
CA GLU A 188 4.01 -18.90 -19.89
C GLU A 188 4.08 -18.64 -21.39
N ASP A 189 3.08 -17.94 -21.96
CA ASP A 189 3.04 -17.54 -23.36
C ASP A 189 4.23 -16.63 -23.74
N GLY A 190 4.63 -15.75 -22.82
CA GLY A 190 5.81 -14.87 -22.98
C GLY A 190 7.17 -15.54 -22.70
N GLY A 191 7.18 -16.79 -22.25
CA GLY A 191 8.43 -17.50 -21.89
C GLY A 191 9.15 -16.88 -20.71
N ILE A 192 8.43 -16.19 -19.80
CA ILE A 192 9.00 -15.46 -18.65
C ILE A 192 8.96 -16.33 -17.40
N SER A 193 10.13 -16.60 -16.84
CA SER A 193 10.28 -17.34 -15.58
C SER A 193 10.13 -16.44 -14.36
N THR A 194 9.47 -16.96 -13.31
CA THR A 194 9.21 -16.23 -12.07
C THR A 194 9.68 -17.01 -10.85
N VAL A 195 9.88 -16.31 -9.74
CA VAL A 195 10.30 -16.86 -8.46
C VAL A 195 9.45 -16.30 -7.32
N GLY A 196 9.33 -17.06 -6.24
CA GLY A 196 8.65 -16.65 -5.01
C GLY A 196 7.12 -16.76 -5.08
N GLU A 197 6.49 -16.31 -3.99
CA GLU A 197 5.04 -16.35 -3.84
C GLU A 197 4.37 -15.14 -4.50
N PRO A 198 3.14 -15.31 -5.03
CA PRO A 198 2.38 -14.20 -5.58
C PRO A 198 2.10 -13.14 -4.52
N GLN A 199 2.35 -11.87 -4.88
CA GLN A 199 2.09 -10.70 -4.06
C GLN A 199 0.75 -10.10 -4.45
N LEU A 200 -0.17 -9.97 -3.49
CA LEU A 200 -1.40 -9.18 -3.66
C LEU A 200 -1.12 -7.75 -3.22
N MET A 201 -1.35 -6.79 -4.08
CA MET A 201 -1.14 -5.36 -3.85
C MET A 201 -2.48 -4.63 -3.90
N GLN A 202 -2.87 -4.01 -2.78
CA GLN A 202 -4.14 -3.30 -2.63
C GLN A 202 -3.90 -1.81 -2.41
N TYR A 203 -4.52 -0.97 -3.26
CA TYR A 203 -4.24 0.47 -3.34
C TYR A 203 -5.31 1.34 -2.68
N ASN A 204 -6.48 0.79 -2.38
CA ASN A 204 -7.64 1.58 -1.98
C ASN A 204 -8.15 1.19 -0.60
N ASP A 205 -8.76 2.17 0.06
CA ASP A 205 -9.47 1.95 1.31
C ASP A 205 -10.77 1.13 1.10
N PRO A 206 -11.34 0.57 2.20
CA PRO A 206 -12.57 -0.24 2.13
C PRO A 206 -13.80 0.50 1.60
N TRP A 207 -13.83 1.85 1.63
CA TRP A 207 -14.96 2.68 1.23
C TRP A 207 -14.94 3.05 -0.25
N THR A 208 -13.80 2.84 -0.94
CA THR A 208 -13.70 3.08 -2.37
C THR A 208 -14.67 2.18 -3.14
N PRO A 209 -15.49 2.76 -4.06
CA PRO A 209 -16.40 1.99 -4.90
C PRO A 209 -15.69 0.84 -5.62
N PRO A 210 -16.30 -0.37 -5.70
CA PRO A 210 -15.62 -1.55 -6.25
C PRO A 210 -15.09 -1.35 -7.67
N PHE A 211 -15.84 -0.67 -8.53
CA PHE A 211 -15.44 -0.43 -9.93
C PHE A 211 -14.23 0.52 -10.06
N SER A 212 -13.92 1.32 -9.04
CA SER A 212 -12.74 2.22 -8.99
C SER A 212 -11.58 1.63 -8.22
N ARG A 213 -11.72 0.45 -7.61
CA ARG A 213 -10.62 -0.18 -6.87
C ARG A 213 -9.53 -0.64 -7.80
N ARG A 214 -8.29 -0.41 -7.37
CA ARG A 214 -7.09 -0.95 -7.97
C ARG A 214 -6.56 -2.07 -7.09
N ASN A 215 -6.64 -3.28 -7.60
CA ASN A 215 -5.98 -4.46 -7.04
C ASN A 215 -4.98 -4.97 -8.07
N GLU A 216 -3.86 -5.49 -7.62
CA GLU A 216 -2.85 -6.07 -8.49
C GLU A 216 -2.34 -7.37 -7.88
N ILE A 217 -1.99 -8.31 -8.75
CA ILE A 217 -1.21 -9.49 -8.38
C ILE A 217 0.10 -9.41 -9.12
N ALA A 218 1.20 -9.61 -8.39
CA ALA A 218 2.53 -9.56 -8.94
C ALA A 218 3.30 -10.86 -8.67
N LEU A 219 4.15 -11.25 -9.61
CA LEU A 219 5.16 -12.30 -9.48
C LEU A 219 6.53 -11.72 -9.80
N GLN A 220 7.54 -12.09 -9.03
CA GLN A 220 8.90 -11.64 -9.29
C GLN A 220 9.47 -12.37 -10.50
N VAL A 221 9.93 -11.60 -11.48
CA VAL A 221 10.58 -12.11 -12.70
C VAL A 221 12.03 -12.49 -12.36
N ILE A 222 12.47 -13.64 -12.85
CA ILE A 222 13.87 -14.02 -12.80
C ILE A 222 14.59 -13.21 -13.88
N ASP A 223 15.53 -12.37 -13.46
CA ASP A 223 16.40 -11.65 -14.40
C ASP A 223 17.60 -12.56 -14.70
N ASP A 224 17.66 -13.12 -15.91
CA ASP A 224 18.75 -14.00 -16.35
C ASP A 224 20.14 -13.31 -16.29
N ALA A 225 20.14 -12.00 -15.99
CA ALA A 225 21.34 -11.19 -15.86
C ALA A 225 21.93 -11.15 -14.43
N GLN A 226 21.28 -11.72 -13.41
CA GLN A 226 21.85 -11.78 -12.05
C GLN A 226 22.56 -13.13 -11.84
N PRO A 227 23.89 -13.14 -11.60
CA PRO A 227 24.60 -14.37 -11.22
C PRO A 227 24.08 -14.84 -9.85
N GLU A 228 23.74 -16.13 -9.76
CA GLU A 228 23.41 -16.79 -8.49
C GLU A 228 24.46 -16.47 -7.43
N HIS A 229 24.07 -15.73 -6.40
CA HIS A 229 24.88 -15.64 -5.18
C HIS A 229 24.84 -17.00 -4.47
N LYS A 230 25.90 -17.76 -4.70
CA LYS A 230 26.24 -19.00 -3.94
C LYS A 230 26.68 -18.65 -2.52
#